data_fac6775d15f30aa0cfd712d3d8207305
#
_entry.id   fac6775d15f30aa0cfd712d3d8207305
#
_cell.length_a   1.000
_cell.length_b   1.000
_cell.length_c   1.000
_cell.angle_alpha   90.00
_cell.angle_beta   90.00
_cell.angle_gamma   90.00
#
_symmetry.space_group_name_H-M   'P 1'
#
loop_
_entity.id
_entity.type
_entity.pdbx_description
1 polymer ?
#
loop_
_entity_poly.entity_id
_entity_poly.type
_entity_poly.pdbx_seq_one_letter_code
_entity_poly.pdbx_strand_id
1 'polypeptide(L)'
;MVIVALDVGERRIGVAVADPGGRLATPVGAVVRRDGPGTREAIATVMRERGGTCLVVGVPLGPNGEETPRAGAIRVFARGLADHLGVPVEFRDERYTTQDALARSRAKSDAPEGRRRGARRPPSPHAREVARRRIDAMAAAILLQAHLDEAMNEGQGSRQPPPGAMGEVSPGTAGDSPGPGKGQAPTTRMT
;
A
#
# COMPACT_ATOMS: atom_id res chain seq x y z
N MET A 1 2.35 11.58 -1.07
CA MET A 1 3.50 10.67 -0.82
C MET A 1 3.49 9.64 -1.93
N VAL A 2 4.60 9.43 -2.64
CA VAL A 2 4.70 8.41 -3.70
C VAL A 2 5.48 7.22 -3.15
N ILE A 3 4.83 6.05 -3.14
CA ILE A 3 5.41 4.80 -2.65
C ILE A 3 5.97 4.02 -3.83
N VAL A 4 7.20 3.54 -3.68
CA VAL A 4 7.83 2.63 -4.65
C VAL A 4 8.01 1.26 -4.00
N ALA A 5 7.47 0.22 -4.64
CA ALA A 5 7.61 -1.15 -4.15
C ALA A 5 8.70 -1.90 -4.91
N LEU A 6 9.41 -2.75 -4.19
CA LEU A 6 10.47 -3.61 -4.71
C LEU A 6 10.17 -5.07 -4.37
N ASP A 7 10.15 -5.91 -5.40
CA ASP A 7 10.21 -7.37 -5.29
C ASP A 7 11.65 -7.83 -5.56
N VAL A 8 12.37 -8.20 -4.50
CA VAL A 8 13.83 -8.44 -4.56
C VAL A 8 14.12 -9.90 -4.92
N GLY A 9 14.23 -10.17 -6.21
CA GLY A 9 14.68 -11.45 -6.72
C GLY A 9 16.21 -11.61 -6.69
N GLU A 10 16.70 -12.81 -7.06
CA GLU A 10 18.15 -13.11 -7.10
C GLU A 10 18.86 -12.37 -8.23
N ARG A 11 18.25 -12.30 -9.40
CA ARG A 11 18.85 -11.73 -10.62
C ARG A 11 18.24 -10.40 -11.01
N ARG A 12 17.05 -10.08 -10.55
CA ARG A 12 16.29 -8.88 -10.89
C ARG A 12 15.48 -8.42 -9.70
N ILE A 13 15.19 -7.15 -9.70
CA ILE A 13 14.32 -6.49 -8.73
C ILE A 13 13.14 -5.92 -9.50
N GLY A 14 11.95 -6.45 -9.29
CA GLY A 14 10.71 -5.88 -9.80
C GLY A 14 10.41 -4.55 -9.14
N VAL A 15 9.89 -3.60 -9.90
CA VAL A 15 9.59 -2.25 -9.44
C VAL A 15 8.17 -1.85 -9.82
N ALA A 16 7.43 -1.35 -8.84
CA ALA A 16 6.12 -0.74 -9.02
C ALA A 16 6.02 0.58 -8.27
N VAL A 17 5.10 1.43 -8.68
CA VAL A 17 4.90 2.77 -8.11
C VAL A 17 3.42 2.99 -7.83
N ALA A 18 3.10 3.57 -6.67
CA ALA A 18 1.75 4.01 -6.36
C ALA A 18 1.41 5.28 -7.15
N ASP A 19 0.15 5.42 -7.57
CA ASP A 19 -0.37 6.67 -8.08
C ASP A 19 -0.32 7.77 -7.00
N PRO A 20 -0.39 9.06 -7.38
CA PRO A 20 -0.35 10.16 -6.39
C PRO A 20 -1.46 10.11 -5.33
N GLY A 21 -2.57 9.43 -5.64
CA GLY A 21 -3.68 9.21 -4.72
C GLY A 21 -3.46 8.03 -3.76
N GLY A 22 -2.39 7.25 -3.94
CA GLY A 22 -2.11 6.08 -3.12
C GLY A 22 -3.16 4.96 -3.23
N ARG A 23 -3.82 4.82 -4.38
CA ARG A 23 -4.91 3.85 -4.58
C ARG A 23 -4.57 2.75 -5.57
N LEU A 24 -3.70 3.03 -6.52
CA LEU A 24 -3.38 2.11 -7.60
C LEU A 24 -1.89 1.87 -7.70
N ALA A 25 -1.49 0.61 -7.71
CA ALA A 25 -0.13 0.17 -7.98
C ALA A 25 0.09 -0.05 -9.48
N THR A 26 1.09 0.63 -10.05
CA THR A 26 1.46 0.53 -11.45
C THR A 26 2.82 -0.16 -11.59
N PRO A 27 2.93 -1.27 -12.35
CA PRO A 27 4.22 -1.89 -12.62
C PRO A 27 5.07 -0.97 -13.51
N VAL A 28 6.32 -0.74 -13.12
CA VAL A 28 7.26 0.12 -13.87
C VAL A 28 8.22 -0.69 -14.72
N GLY A 29 8.77 -1.76 -14.18
CA GLY A 29 9.74 -2.61 -14.85
C GLY A 29 10.56 -3.43 -13.87
N ALA A 30 11.72 -3.91 -14.31
CA ALA A 30 12.65 -4.62 -13.44
C ALA A 30 14.08 -4.11 -13.65
N VAL A 31 14.78 -3.94 -12.54
CA VAL A 31 16.21 -3.60 -12.49
C VAL A 31 17.01 -4.91 -12.44
N VAL A 32 18.01 -5.03 -13.31
CA VAL A 32 18.96 -6.17 -13.26
C VAL A 32 19.83 -5.99 -12.03
N ARG A 33 19.85 -7.01 -11.17
CA ARG A 33 20.71 -7.02 -10.00
C ARG A 33 22.16 -7.25 -10.42
N ARG A 34 23.02 -6.34 -10.05
CA ARG A 34 24.47 -6.36 -10.31
C ARG A 34 25.21 -6.21 -8.99
N ASP A 35 26.39 -6.78 -8.92
CA ASP A 35 27.29 -6.53 -7.80
C ASP A 35 27.72 -5.07 -7.79
N GLY A 36 27.98 -4.52 -6.59
CA GLY A 36 28.39 -3.13 -6.43
C GLY A 36 27.25 -2.10 -6.48
N PRO A 37 27.56 -0.82 -6.77
CA PRO A 37 26.62 0.29 -6.65
C PRO A 37 25.55 0.34 -7.76
N GLY A 38 25.76 -0.34 -8.90
CA GLY A 38 24.92 -0.18 -10.09
C GLY A 38 23.43 -0.50 -9.88
N THR A 39 23.11 -1.45 -9.00
CA THR A 39 21.72 -1.78 -8.65
C THR A 39 21.07 -0.65 -7.85
N ARG A 40 21.80 -0.07 -6.87
CA ARG A 40 21.30 1.04 -6.05
C ARG A 40 21.06 2.29 -6.89
N GLU A 41 21.99 2.61 -7.77
CA GLU A 41 21.87 3.76 -8.68
C GLU A 41 20.69 3.62 -9.66
N ALA A 42 20.46 2.43 -10.19
CA ALA A 42 19.30 2.18 -11.05
C ALA A 42 17.98 2.39 -10.30
N ILE A 43 17.87 1.93 -9.05
CA ILE A 43 16.69 2.16 -8.22
C ILE A 43 16.59 3.64 -7.83
N ALA A 44 17.69 4.28 -7.47
CA ALA A 44 17.74 5.72 -7.18
C ALA A 44 17.23 6.55 -8.35
N THR A 45 17.57 6.16 -9.58
CA THR A 45 17.05 6.81 -10.79
C THR A 45 15.54 6.69 -10.89
N VAL A 46 14.98 5.47 -10.68
CA VAL A 46 13.53 5.28 -10.68
C VAL A 46 12.85 6.10 -9.58
N MET A 47 13.43 6.14 -8.37
CA MET A 47 12.92 6.95 -7.26
C MET A 47 12.84 8.42 -7.63
N ARG A 48 13.91 8.99 -8.20
CA ARG A 48 13.95 10.39 -8.65
C ARG A 48 12.94 10.68 -9.76
N GLU A 49 12.90 9.84 -10.80
CA GLU A 49 12.01 10.01 -11.95
C GLU A 49 10.52 9.92 -11.57
N ARG A 50 10.20 9.13 -10.57
CA ARG A 50 8.82 8.91 -10.11
C ARG A 50 8.45 9.74 -8.89
N GLY A 51 9.36 10.51 -8.34
CA GLY A 51 9.13 11.28 -7.11
C GLY A 51 8.90 10.39 -5.88
N GLY A 52 9.55 9.22 -5.85
CA GLY A 52 9.41 8.24 -4.75
C GLY A 52 9.92 8.80 -3.43
N THR A 53 9.11 8.71 -2.39
CA THR A 53 9.40 9.22 -1.05
C THR A 53 9.39 8.15 0.03
N CYS A 54 9.01 6.93 -0.31
CA CYS A 54 8.99 5.77 0.59
C CYS A 54 9.24 4.49 -0.20
N LEU A 55 9.91 3.51 0.41
CA LEU A 55 10.09 2.17 -0.13
C LEU A 55 9.20 1.18 0.59
N VAL A 56 8.57 0.27 -0.17
CA VAL A 56 7.93 -0.93 0.35
C VAL A 56 8.66 -2.12 -0.25
N VAL A 57 9.13 -3.06 0.59
CA VAL A 57 9.94 -4.19 0.13
C VAL A 57 9.34 -5.51 0.60
N GLY A 58 9.11 -6.42 -0.34
CA GLY A 58 8.66 -7.78 -0.06
C GLY A 58 9.75 -8.61 0.61
N VAL A 59 9.36 -9.34 1.65
CA VAL A 59 10.24 -10.28 2.37
C VAL A 59 9.61 -11.67 2.43
N PRO A 60 10.28 -12.70 1.92
CA PRO A 60 9.79 -14.08 1.97
C PRO A 60 10.04 -14.68 3.35
N LEU A 61 9.04 -14.60 4.23
CA LEU A 61 9.08 -15.27 5.51
C LEU A 61 8.80 -16.77 5.36
N GLY A 62 9.26 -17.58 6.32
CA GLY A 62 8.96 -18.99 6.38
C GLY A 62 7.50 -19.27 6.73
N PRO A 63 7.02 -20.55 6.66
CA PRO A 63 5.61 -20.91 6.82
C PRO A 63 4.96 -20.40 8.11
N ASN A 64 5.73 -20.36 9.21
CA ASN A 64 5.25 -19.89 10.52
C ASN A 64 5.57 -18.41 10.80
N GLY A 65 6.05 -17.67 9.79
CA GLY A 65 6.43 -16.25 9.94
C GLY A 65 7.88 -16.04 10.40
N GLU A 66 8.65 -17.10 10.49
CA GLU A 66 10.06 -17.02 10.86
C GLU A 66 10.91 -16.34 9.78
N GLU A 67 11.93 -15.65 10.21
CA GLU A 67 12.86 -14.98 9.30
C GLU A 67 13.77 -16.00 8.61
N THR A 68 13.71 -16.05 7.29
CA THR A 68 14.61 -16.89 6.49
C THR A 68 15.95 -16.17 6.25
N PRO A 69 17.07 -16.89 5.94
CA PRO A 69 18.31 -16.24 5.54
C PRO A 69 18.14 -15.30 4.36
N ARG A 70 17.23 -15.61 3.43
CA ARG A 70 16.88 -14.75 2.29
C ARG A 70 16.16 -13.48 2.74
N ALA A 71 15.22 -13.60 3.66
CA ALA A 71 14.51 -12.43 4.23
C ALA A 71 15.50 -11.48 4.92
N GLY A 72 16.43 -12.02 5.72
CA GLY A 72 17.49 -11.23 6.35
C GLY A 72 18.37 -10.50 5.35
N ALA A 73 18.82 -11.17 4.29
CA ALA A 73 19.62 -10.57 3.24
C ALA A 73 18.87 -9.45 2.50
N ILE A 74 17.56 -9.61 2.23
CA ILE A 74 16.71 -8.60 1.61
C ILE A 74 16.57 -7.39 2.53
N ARG A 75 16.35 -7.60 3.84
CA ARG A 75 16.27 -6.49 4.81
C ARG A 75 17.54 -5.66 4.88
N VAL A 76 18.71 -6.32 4.91
CA VAL A 76 20.01 -5.63 4.90
C VAL A 76 20.16 -4.80 3.63
N PHE A 77 19.88 -5.38 2.46
CA PHE A 77 19.92 -4.67 1.19
C PHE A 77 18.98 -3.46 1.17
N ALA A 78 17.72 -3.65 1.59
CA ALA A 78 16.68 -2.62 1.54
C ALA A 78 16.96 -1.46 2.52
N ARG A 79 17.46 -1.74 3.72
CA ARG A 79 17.88 -0.71 4.68
C ARG A 79 19.05 0.10 4.12
N GLY A 80 20.10 -0.55 3.61
CA GLY A 80 21.23 0.15 3.01
C GLY A 80 20.86 0.96 1.75
N LEU A 81 19.81 0.56 1.03
CA LEU A 81 19.24 1.36 -0.07
C LEU A 81 18.45 2.56 0.46
N ALA A 82 17.60 2.36 1.47
CA ALA A 82 16.80 3.41 2.09
C ALA A 82 17.70 4.50 2.71
N ASP A 83 18.77 4.10 3.42
CA ASP A 83 19.78 5.01 3.97
C ASP A 83 20.47 5.82 2.88
N HIS A 84 20.84 5.17 1.76
CA HIS A 84 21.46 5.84 0.62
C HIS A 84 20.52 6.86 -0.06
N LEU A 85 19.23 6.59 -0.06
CA LEU A 85 18.21 7.44 -0.67
C LEU A 85 17.65 8.50 0.29
N GLY A 86 17.86 8.36 1.59
CA GLY A 86 17.28 9.22 2.62
C GLY A 86 15.76 9.09 2.72
N VAL A 87 15.20 7.89 2.49
CA VAL A 87 13.76 7.61 2.53
C VAL A 87 13.44 6.48 3.53
N PRO A 88 12.24 6.46 4.11
CA PRO A 88 11.80 5.34 4.93
C PRO A 88 11.60 4.07 4.11
N VAL A 89 11.76 2.90 4.76
CA VAL A 89 11.47 1.59 4.19
C VAL A 89 10.53 0.80 5.08
N GLU A 90 9.49 0.24 4.47
CA GLU A 90 8.57 -0.68 5.08
C GLU A 90 8.72 -2.08 4.48
N PHE A 91 8.55 -3.11 5.33
CA PHE A 91 8.67 -4.51 4.91
C PHE A 91 7.31 -5.19 4.91
N ARG A 92 7.03 -5.93 3.84
CA ARG A 92 5.79 -6.69 3.68
C ARG A 92 6.08 -8.17 3.50
N ASP A 93 5.29 -8.99 4.17
CA ASP A 93 5.36 -10.43 4.03
C ASP A 93 4.75 -10.87 2.69
N GLU A 94 5.54 -11.55 1.86
CA GLU A 94 5.10 -12.03 0.55
C GLU A 94 4.09 -13.19 0.61
N ARG A 95 3.94 -13.87 1.74
CA ARG A 95 3.01 -15.01 1.88
C ARG A 95 1.55 -14.62 1.60
N TYR A 96 1.15 -13.43 1.97
CA TYR A 96 -0.23 -12.95 1.82
C TYR A 96 -0.53 -12.38 0.42
N THR A 97 0.52 -12.00 -0.33
CA THR A 97 0.36 -11.41 -1.66
C THR A 97 0.11 -12.45 -2.75
N THR A 98 0.66 -13.65 -2.61
CA THR A 98 0.61 -14.69 -3.66
C THR A 98 -0.76 -15.37 -3.75
N GLN A 99 -1.45 -15.63 -2.64
CA GLN A 99 -2.76 -16.31 -2.65
C GLN A 99 -3.87 -15.40 -3.19
N ASP A 100 -3.92 -14.14 -2.76
CA ASP A 100 -4.91 -13.17 -3.23
C ASP A 100 -4.68 -12.74 -4.67
N ALA A 101 -3.41 -12.62 -5.07
CA ALA A 101 -3.05 -12.29 -6.45
C ALA A 101 -3.34 -13.41 -7.43
N LEU A 102 -3.09 -14.66 -7.06
CA LEU A 102 -3.47 -15.83 -7.85
C LEU A 102 -4.99 -15.98 -7.96
N ALA A 103 -5.75 -15.67 -6.91
CA ALA A 103 -7.21 -15.67 -6.92
C ALA A 103 -7.76 -14.58 -7.88
N ARG A 104 -7.22 -13.36 -7.83
CA ARG A 104 -7.61 -12.24 -8.73
C ARG A 104 -7.16 -12.47 -10.18
N SER A 105 -6.00 -13.08 -10.40
CA SER A 105 -5.51 -13.43 -11.74
C SER A 105 -6.33 -14.55 -12.37
N ARG A 106 -6.77 -15.55 -11.59
CA ARG A 106 -7.67 -16.61 -12.05
C ARG A 106 -9.06 -16.05 -12.40
N ALA A 107 -9.60 -15.12 -11.64
CA ALA A 107 -10.88 -14.47 -11.94
C ALA A 107 -10.85 -13.62 -13.24
N LYS A 108 -9.67 -13.17 -13.68
CA LYS A 108 -9.49 -12.44 -14.95
C LYS A 108 -9.20 -13.35 -16.14
N SER A 109 -8.76 -14.59 -15.93
CA SER A 109 -8.43 -15.54 -16.99
C SER A 109 -9.58 -16.46 -17.42
N ASP A 110 -10.76 -16.36 -16.77
CA ASP A 110 -11.98 -17.06 -17.19
C ASP A 110 -12.71 -16.40 -18.38
N ALA A 111 -12.08 -15.44 -19.06
CA ALA A 111 -12.52 -15.05 -20.40
C ALA A 111 -12.18 -16.17 -21.38
N PRO A 112 -13.14 -16.66 -22.20
CA PRO A 112 -12.90 -17.80 -23.09
C PRO A 112 -11.86 -17.44 -24.14
N GLU A 113 -10.63 -17.89 -23.95
CA GLU A 113 -9.61 -17.85 -25.01
C GLU A 113 -10.01 -18.82 -26.14
N GLY A 114 -10.52 -18.22 -27.21
CA GLY A 114 -10.78 -18.91 -28.46
C GLY A 114 -9.53 -19.67 -28.91
N ARG A 115 -9.67 -20.99 -29.01
CA ARG A 115 -8.71 -21.95 -29.55
C ARG A 115 -8.12 -21.43 -30.86
N ARG A 116 -6.84 -21.02 -30.84
CA ARG A 116 -5.99 -21.06 -32.06
C ARG A 116 -4.77 -21.92 -31.77
N ARG A 117 -4.90 -23.21 -32.02
CA ARG A 117 -3.79 -24.16 -32.15
C ARG A 117 -3.07 -23.88 -33.51
N GLY A 118 -2.05 -23.01 -33.45
CA GLY A 118 -1.01 -22.94 -34.47
C GLY A 118 0.31 -23.13 -33.74
N ALA A 119 1.21 -23.95 -34.26
CA ALA A 119 2.54 -24.17 -33.70
C ALA A 119 3.29 -22.82 -33.62
N ARG A 120 3.23 -22.16 -32.46
CA ARG A 120 3.95 -20.90 -32.23
C ARG A 120 5.43 -21.21 -32.11
N ARG A 121 6.22 -20.64 -32.99
CA ARG A 121 7.68 -20.60 -32.89
C ARG A 121 8.05 -20.13 -31.46
N PRO A 122 8.99 -20.80 -30.76
CA PRO A 122 9.38 -20.40 -29.43
C PRO A 122 9.84 -18.93 -29.42
N PRO A 123 9.46 -18.13 -28.39
CA PRO A 123 9.82 -16.71 -28.33
C PRO A 123 11.34 -16.54 -28.34
N SER A 124 11.82 -15.48 -29.00
CA SER A 124 13.24 -15.12 -29.01
C SER A 124 13.80 -14.90 -27.61
N PRO A 125 15.13 -15.00 -27.41
CA PRO A 125 15.75 -14.70 -26.10
C PRO A 125 15.38 -13.30 -25.58
N HIS A 126 15.31 -12.31 -26.47
CA HIS A 126 14.89 -10.96 -26.13
C HIS A 126 13.42 -10.91 -25.68
N ALA A 127 12.51 -11.58 -26.39
CA ALA A 127 11.11 -11.63 -25.99
C ALA A 127 10.89 -12.33 -24.62
N ARG A 128 11.69 -13.37 -24.33
CA ARG A 128 11.68 -14.02 -23.01
C ARG A 128 12.16 -13.09 -21.91
N GLU A 129 13.19 -12.30 -22.15
CA GLU A 129 13.71 -11.34 -21.18
C GLU A 129 12.70 -10.22 -20.89
N VAL A 130 12.07 -9.67 -21.93
CA VAL A 130 10.98 -8.69 -21.78
C VAL A 130 9.82 -9.25 -20.97
N ALA A 131 9.40 -10.49 -21.27
CA ALA A 131 8.33 -11.16 -20.53
C ALA A 131 8.69 -11.35 -19.05
N ARG A 132 9.91 -11.77 -18.73
CA ARG A 132 10.38 -11.90 -17.35
C ARG A 132 10.36 -10.58 -16.60
N ARG A 133 10.87 -9.50 -17.19
CA ARG A 133 10.83 -8.15 -16.57
C ARG A 133 9.41 -7.69 -16.27
N ARG A 134 8.45 -8.02 -17.14
CA ARG A 134 7.03 -7.72 -16.89
C ARG A 134 6.48 -8.51 -15.70
N ILE A 135 6.85 -9.80 -15.59
CA ILE A 135 6.43 -10.64 -14.46
C ILE A 135 6.99 -10.09 -13.14
N ASP A 136 8.28 -9.76 -13.10
CA ASP A 136 8.93 -9.20 -11.91
C ASP A 136 8.27 -7.86 -11.49
N ALA A 137 7.98 -6.97 -12.46
CA ALA A 137 7.27 -5.73 -12.19
C ALA A 137 5.82 -5.94 -11.70
N MET A 138 5.15 -6.95 -12.23
CA MET A 138 3.80 -7.30 -11.81
C MET A 138 3.78 -7.82 -10.37
N ALA A 139 4.77 -8.64 -9.97
CA ALA A 139 4.91 -9.11 -8.59
C ALA A 139 5.06 -7.93 -7.63
N ALA A 140 5.92 -6.95 -7.96
CA ALA A 140 6.06 -5.71 -7.18
C ALA A 140 4.75 -4.89 -7.13
N ALA A 141 3.98 -4.85 -8.23
CA ALA A 141 2.69 -4.14 -8.24
C ALA A 141 1.63 -4.83 -7.36
N ILE A 142 1.61 -6.15 -7.34
CA ILE A 142 0.72 -6.92 -6.47
C ILE A 142 1.05 -6.67 -5.00
N LEU A 143 2.34 -6.71 -4.64
CA LEU A 143 2.82 -6.39 -3.30
C LEU A 143 2.40 -4.98 -2.88
N LEU A 144 2.60 -4.00 -3.76
CA LEU A 144 2.23 -2.62 -3.50
C LEU A 144 0.72 -2.45 -3.35
N GLN A 145 -0.09 -3.09 -4.20
CA GLN A 145 -1.54 -2.99 -4.12
C GLN A 145 -2.06 -3.54 -2.79
N ALA A 146 -1.54 -4.68 -2.33
CA ALA A 146 -1.90 -5.22 -1.03
C ALA A 146 -1.57 -4.24 0.13
N HIS A 147 -0.40 -3.58 0.06
CA HIS A 147 -0.03 -2.55 1.02
C HIS A 147 -1.00 -1.35 1.01
N LEU A 148 -1.37 -0.86 -0.16
CA LEU A 148 -2.31 0.26 -0.30
C LEU A 148 -3.72 -0.10 0.18
N ASP A 149 -4.20 -1.30 -0.15
CA ASP A 149 -5.52 -1.79 0.26
C ASP A 149 -5.62 -1.90 1.80
N GLU A 150 -4.57 -2.37 2.47
CA GLU A 150 -4.51 -2.43 3.94
C GLU A 150 -4.52 -1.03 4.57
N ALA A 151 -3.68 -0.12 4.07
CA ALA A 151 -3.63 1.26 4.57
C ALA A 151 -4.98 1.99 4.43
N MET A 152 -5.72 1.73 3.34
CA MET A 152 -7.06 2.28 3.15
C MET A 152 -8.08 1.70 4.15
N ASN A 153 -8.00 0.40 4.45
CA ASN A 153 -8.90 -0.27 5.39
C ASN A 153 -8.65 0.20 6.84
N GLU A 154 -7.40 0.39 7.24
CA GLU A 154 -7.04 0.92 8.55
C GLU A 154 -7.53 2.37 8.74
N GLY A 155 -7.45 3.18 7.69
CA GLY A 155 -7.95 4.56 7.69
C GLY A 155 -9.48 4.67 7.80
N GLN A 156 -10.23 3.65 7.41
CA GLN A 156 -11.70 3.61 7.54
C GLN A 156 -12.16 3.08 8.89
N GLY A 157 -11.43 2.16 9.50
CA GLY A 157 -11.74 1.62 10.82
C GLY A 157 -11.68 2.65 11.95
N SER A 158 -10.87 3.71 11.79
CA SER A 158 -10.71 4.78 12.78
C SER A 158 -11.82 5.84 12.75
N ARG A 159 -12.80 5.74 11.84
CA ARG A 159 -13.90 6.71 11.69
C ARG A 159 -15.23 6.26 12.29
N GLN A 160 -15.29 5.13 12.95
CA GLN A 160 -16.52 4.69 13.62
C GLN A 160 -16.64 5.44 14.96
N PRO A 161 -17.67 6.32 15.16
CA PRO A 161 -17.89 6.93 16.45
C PRO A 161 -18.20 5.84 17.48
N PRO A 162 -17.81 6.01 18.76
CA PRO A 162 -18.05 5.00 19.78
C PRO A 162 -19.55 4.71 19.87
N PRO A 163 -19.97 3.44 20.01
CA PRO A 163 -21.35 3.09 20.22
C PRO A 163 -21.79 3.63 21.60
N GLY A 164 -22.63 4.67 21.62
CA GLY A 164 -23.14 5.21 22.87
C GLY A 164 -23.53 6.69 22.91
N ALA A 165 -23.39 7.44 21.82
CA ALA A 165 -23.85 8.84 21.78
C ALA A 165 -25.28 8.98 21.22
N MET A 166 -26.19 8.10 21.65
CA MET A 166 -27.61 8.40 21.53
C MET A 166 -28.05 9.07 22.84
N GLY A 167 -28.18 10.41 22.76
CA GLY A 167 -28.68 11.22 23.86
C GLY A 167 -30.06 10.75 24.29
N GLU A 168 -30.21 10.49 25.57
CA GLU A 168 -31.50 10.33 26.23
C GLU A 168 -32.30 11.61 26.00
N VAL A 169 -33.33 11.49 25.18
CA VAL A 169 -34.42 12.46 25.13
C VAL A 169 -35.35 12.11 26.29
N SER A 170 -35.24 12.81 27.39
CA SER A 170 -36.24 12.74 28.48
C SER A 170 -37.55 13.38 28.01
N PRO A 171 -38.69 12.73 28.18
CA PRO A 171 -40.00 13.34 27.87
C PRO A 171 -40.34 14.35 28.95
N GLY A 172 -40.67 15.58 28.51
CA GLY A 172 -41.12 16.65 29.36
C GLY A 172 -42.42 16.36 30.08
N THR A 173 -42.47 16.71 31.35
CA THR A 173 -43.69 16.78 32.15
C THR A 173 -44.28 18.19 32.05
N ALA A 174 -45.53 18.24 31.67
CA ALA A 174 -46.37 19.41 31.59
C ALA A 174 -46.86 19.85 32.99
N GLY A 175 -47.15 21.13 33.12
CA GLY A 175 -47.97 21.70 34.20
C GLY A 175 -47.20 22.73 35.03
N ASP A 176 -47.51 23.94 35.07
CA ASP A 176 -48.64 24.67 35.54
C ASP A 176 -48.28 26.17 35.62
N SER A 177 -49.14 27.05 35.11
CA SER A 177 -49.16 28.46 35.43
C SER A 177 -50.05 28.63 36.67
N PRO A 178 -50.02 29.71 37.55
CA PRO A 178 -50.19 31.08 37.11
C PRO A 178 -49.59 32.23 37.97
N GLY A 179 -49.46 33.40 37.35
CA GLY A 179 -49.94 34.66 37.84
C GLY A 179 -49.05 35.55 38.74
N PRO A 180 -49.39 36.84 38.87
CA PRO A 180 -48.41 37.90 38.70
C PRO A 180 -48.16 38.70 40.04
N GLY A 181 -47.05 39.34 40.12
CA GLY A 181 -46.76 40.19 41.29
C GLY A 181 -45.58 41.13 41.14
N LYS A 182 -45.86 42.30 40.63
CA LYS A 182 -45.46 43.65 41.06
C LYS A 182 -44.10 43.82 41.76
N GLY A 183 -43.23 44.66 41.19
CA GLY A 183 -42.87 45.82 41.99
C GLY A 183 -41.38 46.13 42.11
N GLN A 184 -41.00 47.25 41.52
CA GLN A 184 -40.01 48.23 42.01
C GLN A 184 -38.52 48.06 41.58
N ALA A 185 -38.18 48.98 40.70
CA ALA A 185 -36.87 49.63 40.69
C ALA A 185 -36.82 50.65 41.85
N PRO A 186 -35.76 51.42 42.10
CA PRO A 186 -34.52 51.68 41.43
C PRO A 186 -33.26 51.85 42.35
N THR A 187 -32.18 52.31 41.77
CA THR A 187 -31.21 53.32 42.32
C THR A 187 -29.76 52.86 42.37
N THR A 188 -28.98 53.29 41.42
CA THR A 188 -27.92 54.32 41.45
C THR A 188 -26.67 54.09 42.29
N ARG A 189 -25.57 54.39 41.67
CA ARG A 189 -24.24 54.98 41.99
C ARG A 189 -23.06 54.04 42.00
N MET A 190 -22.20 54.32 41.00
CA MET A 190 -20.97 55.16 41.08
C MET A 190 -19.98 54.71 42.17
N THR A 191 -18.91 54.16 41.81
CA THR A 191 -17.61 54.83 41.64
C THR A 191 -16.71 53.99 40.77
#